data_2cfcb91b691d4d8057fb229ba30a2b78
#
_entry.id   2cfcb91b691d4d8057fb229ba30a2b78
#
_cell.length_a   1.000
_cell.length_b   1.000
_cell.length_c   1.000
_cell.angle_alpha   90.00
_cell.angle_beta   90.00
_cell.angle_gamma   90.00
#
_symmetry.space_group_name_H-M   'P 1'
#
loop_
_entity.id
_entity.type
_entity.pdbx_description
1 polymer ?
#
loop_
_entity_poly.entity_id
_entity_poly.type
_entity_poly.pdbx_seq_one_letter_code
_entity_poly.pdbx_strand_id
1 'polypeptide(L)'
;MTIEKKKNKIIFTRTFSAPINKVFDAYTKRELFEQWFHPQNASVTVYNFNATKGGSAFYAIQAPQMTSYTIAEYLQVDAPYYIEYLDYFATSKGEKDTSMPGMHITLNFEEVKRKTTVTSTSTFPTEGAAQQAIDMGVEQGMNSTLNQLEKLLNQK
;
A
#
# COMPACT_ATOMS: atom_id res chain seq x y z
N MET A 1 -8.57 3.47 -12.09
CA MET A 1 -8.74 2.86 -10.77
C MET A 1 -10.19 2.85 -10.38
N THR A 2 -10.69 1.77 -9.86
CA THR A 2 -12.02 1.72 -9.28
C THR A 2 -11.92 1.59 -7.76
N ILE A 3 -12.89 2.16 -7.05
CA ILE A 3 -12.96 2.08 -5.60
C ILE A 3 -14.37 1.64 -5.21
N GLU A 4 -14.45 0.75 -4.22
CA GLU A 4 -15.72 0.25 -3.70
C GLU A 4 -15.64 0.18 -2.19
N LYS A 5 -16.67 0.67 -1.50
CA LYS A 5 -16.77 0.53 -0.05
C LYS A 5 -17.86 -0.48 0.26
N LYS A 6 -17.52 -1.54 1.01
CA LYS A 6 -18.46 -2.56 1.48
C LYS A 6 -18.33 -2.68 2.99
N LYS A 7 -19.27 -2.15 3.75
CA LYS A 7 -19.27 -2.18 5.21
C LYS A 7 -17.96 -1.55 5.73
N ASN A 8 -17.10 -2.35 6.40
CA ASN A 8 -15.83 -1.87 6.94
C ASN A 8 -14.64 -2.12 6.01
N LYS A 9 -14.90 -2.41 4.73
CA LYS A 9 -13.84 -2.68 3.74
C LYS A 9 -13.83 -1.63 2.65
N ILE A 10 -12.62 -1.28 2.21
CA ILE A 10 -12.42 -0.45 1.02
C ILE A 10 -11.60 -1.27 0.04
N ILE A 11 -12.11 -1.39 -1.18
CA ILE A 11 -11.49 -2.21 -2.23
C ILE A 11 -11.08 -1.30 -3.36
N PHE A 12 -9.76 -1.30 -3.67
CA PHE A 12 -9.21 -0.59 -4.82
C PHE A 12 -8.80 -1.61 -5.87
N THR A 13 -9.12 -1.33 -7.13
CA THR A 13 -8.73 -2.18 -8.24
C THR A 13 -8.07 -1.33 -9.32
N ARG A 14 -6.87 -1.73 -9.75
CA ARG A 14 -6.17 -1.02 -10.82
C ARG A 14 -5.38 -1.99 -11.67
N THR A 15 -5.40 -1.76 -12.99
CA THR A 15 -4.67 -2.57 -13.96
C THR A 15 -3.48 -1.79 -14.49
N PHE A 16 -2.31 -2.45 -14.52
CA PHE A 16 -1.06 -1.89 -15.04
C PHE A 16 -0.64 -2.67 -16.28
N SER A 17 -0.09 -1.95 -17.27
CA SER A 17 0.44 -2.57 -18.49
C SER A 17 1.86 -3.09 -18.25
N ALA A 18 1.98 -4.10 -17.40
CA ALA A 18 3.26 -4.70 -17.02
C ALA A 18 3.02 -6.15 -16.57
N PRO A 19 4.02 -7.02 -16.72
CA PRO A 19 3.89 -8.42 -16.28
C PRO A 19 3.85 -8.50 -14.76
N ILE A 20 3.21 -9.56 -14.25
CA ILE A 20 2.92 -9.74 -12.83
C ILE A 20 4.16 -9.71 -11.95
N ASN A 21 5.27 -10.31 -12.41
CA ASN A 21 6.51 -10.33 -11.64
C ASN A 21 7.04 -8.92 -11.42
N LYS A 22 6.95 -8.07 -12.42
CA LYS A 22 7.43 -6.70 -12.35
C LYS A 22 6.58 -5.87 -11.38
N VAL A 23 5.27 -6.06 -11.41
CA VAL A 23 4.35 -5.37 -10.50
C VAL A 23 4.57 -5.86 -9.07
N PHE A 24 4.64 -7.17 -8.86
CA PHE A 24 4.84 -7.75 -7.54
C PHE A 24 6.17 -7.29 -6.92
N ASP A 25 7.24 -7.27 -7.71
CA ASP A 25 8.57 -6.81 -7.25
C ASP A 25 8.52 -5.37 -6.75
N ALA A 26 7.71 -4.51 -7.39
CA ALA A 26 7.59 -3.12 -6.99
C ALA A 26 7.03 -2.99 -5.57
N TYR A 27 6.22 -3.92 -5.11
CA TYR A 27 5.65 -3.93 -3.77
C TYR A 27 6.56 -4.60 -2.74
N THR A 28 7.50 -5.46 -3.16
CA THR A 28 8.23 -6.33 -2.23
C THR A 28 9.72 -6.08 -2.18
N LYS A 29 10.26 -5.29 -3.10
CA LYS A 29 11.69 -4.93 -3.11
C LYS A 29 11.87 -3.50 -2.67
N ARG A 30 12.71 -3.29 -1.65
CA ARG A 30 12.93 -1.97 -1.05
C ARG A 30 13.29 -0.90 -2.08
N GLU A 31 14.27 -1.19 -2.94
CA GLU A 31 14.77 -0.24 -3.92
C GLU A 31 13.72 0.18 -4.96
N LEU A 32 12.69 -0.65 -5.16
CA LEU A 32 11.57 -0.31 -6.03
C LEU A 32 10.48 0.39 -5.24
N PHE A 33 10.13 -0.14 -4.06
CA PHE A 33 9.08 0.41 -3.21
C PHE A 33 9.33 1.88 -2.87
N GLU A 34 10.55 2.23 -2.54
CA GLU A 34 10.90 3.60 -2.14
C GLU A 34 10.85 4.61 -3.28
N GLN A 35 10.67 4.15 -4.53
CA GLN A 35 10.56 5.04 -5.68
C GLN A 35 9.14 5.48 -5.96
N TRP A 36 8.13 4.79 -5.44
CA TRP A 36 6.74 5.08 -5.84
C TRP A 36 5.74 5.18 -4.70
N PHE A 37 6.03 4.63 -3.52
CA PHE A 37 5.03 4.51 -2.46
C PHE A 37 4.82 5.82 -1.72
N HIS A 38 4.33 6.82 -2.44
CA HIS A 38 3.99 8.14 -1.90
C HIS A 38 3.08 8.87 -2.89
N PRO A 39 2.17 9.74 -2.41
CA PRO A 39 1.40 10.58 -3.32
C PRO A 39 2.29 11.63 -3.98
N GLN A 40 1.74 12.30 -4.99
CA GLN A 40 2.43 13.40 -5.66
C GLN A 40 2.77 14.50 -4.64
N ASN A 41 3.94 15.13 -4.79
CA ASN A 41 4.46 16.16 -3.89
C ASN A 41 4.83 15.64 -2.51
N ALA A 42 4.94 14.34 -2.34
CA ALA A 42 5.45 13.70 -1.13
C ALA A 42 6.65 12.83 -1.48
N SER A 43 7.31 12.31 -0.46
CA SER A 43 8.39 11.35 -0.62
C SER A 43 8.24 10.25 0.43
N VAL A 44 8.93 9.14 0.24
CA VAL A 44 8.96 8.06 1.22
C VAL A 44 10.40 7.82 1.64
N THR A 45 10.61 7.66 2.95
CA THR A 45 11.89 7.23 3.51
C THR A 45 11.67 5.87 4.14
N VAL A 46 12.39 4.85 3.67
CA VAL A 46 12.28 3.49 4.17
C VAL A 46 13.42 3.23 5.15
N TYR A 47 13.08 2.95 6.41
CA TYR A 47 14.07 2.68 7.46
C TYR A 47 14.39 1.20 7.57
N ASN A 48 13.38 0.35 7.35
CA ASN A 48 13.52 -1.11 7.42
C ASN A 48 12.51 -1.70 6.44
N PHE A 49 12.91 -2.78 5.75
CA PHE A 49 12.03 -3.39 4.76
C PHE A 49 12.35 -4.86 4.61
N ASN A 50 11.42 -5.70 5.02
CA ASN A 50 11.51 -7.15 4.86
C ASN A 50 10.13 -7.69 4.52
N ALA A 51 9.81 -7.72 3.22
CA ALA A 51 8.50 -8.13 2.73
C ALA A 51 8.45 -9.65 2.53
N THR A 52 8.64 -10.38 3.62
CA THR A 52 8.53 -11.84 3.66
C THR A 52 7.58 -12.22 4.79
N LYS A 53 7.05 -13.44 4.74
CA LYS A 53 6.17 -13.94 5.80
C LYS A 53 6.86 -13.81 7.16
N GLY A 54 6.22 -13.13 8.09
CA GLY A 54 6.78 -12.87 9.43
C GLY A 54 7.72 -11.68 9.49
N GLY A 55 8.02 -11.04 8.34
CA GLY A 55 8.85 -9.85 8.29
C GLY A 55 8.02 -8.58 8.49
N SER A 56 8.70 -7.44 8.46
CA SER A 56 8.05 -6.15 8.66
C SER A 56 8.74 -5.05 7.86
N ALA A 57 8.04 -3.93 7.72
CA ALA A 57 8.59 -2.73 7.12
C ALA A 57 8.27 -1.54 8.03
N PHE A 58 9.19 -0.58 8.06
CA PHE A 58 9.00 0.68 8.77
C PHE A 58 9.42 1.82 7.86
N TYR A 59 8.51 2.74 7.60
CA TYR A 59 8.78 3.84 6.67
C TYR A 59 7.99 5.08 7.05
N ALA A 60 8.43 6.22 6.52
CA ALA A 60 7.76 7.50 6.67
C ALA A 60 7.36 8.03 5.31
N ILE A 61 6.15 8.60 5.24
CA ILE A 61 5.70 9.35 4.08
C ILE A 61 5.75 10.82 4.48
N GLN A 62 6.58 11.58 3.77
CA GLN A 62 6.87 12.99 4.06
C GLN A 62 6.14 13.87 3.05
N ALA A 63 5.02 14.44 3.50
CA ALA A 63 4.25 15.41 2.74
C ALA A 63 4.63 16.84 3.21
N PRO A 64 4.31 17.89 2.42
CA PRO A 64 4.71 19.26 2.80
C PRO A 64 4.21 19.70 4.17
N GLN A 65 3.07 19.20 4.63
CA GLN A 65 2.45 19.65 5.87
C GLN A 65 2.54 18.62 7.00
N MET A 66 2.92 17.37 6.70
CA MET A 66 2.88 16.31 7.70
C MET A 66 3.76 15.14 7.30
N THR A 67 4.41 14.54 8.29
CA THR A 67 5.12 13.27 8.13
C THR A 67 4.33 12.18 8.84
N SER A 68 4.02 11.11 8.12
CA SER A 68 3.31 9.94 8.65
C SER A 68 4.25 8.75 8.71
N TYR A 69 4.27 8.05 9.84
CA TYR A 69 5.09 6.85 10.03
C TYR A 69 4.19 5.63 9.99
N THR A 70 4.66 4.56 9.37
CA THR A 70 3.91 3.32 9.19
C THR A 70 4.77 2.11 9.50
N ILE A 71 4.19 1.14 10.19
CA ILE A 71 4.74 -0.20 10.37
C ILE A 71 3.81 -1.17 9.68
N ALA A 72 4.35 -1.97 8.76
CA ALA A 72 3.63 -3.06 8.12
C ALA A 72 4.18 -4.38 8.64
N GLU A 73 3.29 -5.30 9.03
CA GLU A 73 3.67 -6.65 9.48
C GLU A 73 3.13 -7.65 8.48
N TYR A 74 4.01 -8.36 7.78
CA TYR A 74 3.62 -9.28 6.71
C TYR A 74 3.19 -10.61 7.28
N LEU A 75 1.95 -11.00 6.99
CA LEU A 75 1.37 -12.27 7.43
C LEU A 75 1.57 -13.36 6.38
N GLN A 76 1.51 -12.99 5.09
CA GLN A 76 1.65 -13.92 3.99
C GLN A 76 2.20 -13.18 2.77
N VAL A 77 3.17 -13.81 2.09
CA VAL A 77 3.74 -13.28 0.85
C VAL A 77 3.90 -14.45 -0.10
N ASP A 78 3.00 -14.57 -1.08
CA ASP A 78 2.99 -15.66 -2.05
C ASP A 78 3.27 -15.08 -3.44
N ALA A 79 4.54 -15.05 -3.82
CA ALA A 79 4.98 -14.47 -5.07
C ALA A 79 4.51 -15.29 -6.27
N PRO A 80 4.04 -14.65 -7.32
CA PRO A 80 3.79 -13.22 -7.49
C PRO A 80 2.31 -12.86 -7.36
N TYR A 81 1.51 -13.58 -6.57
CA TYR A 81 0.05 -13.53 -6.60
C TYR A 81 -0.62 -12.86 -5.40
N TYR A 82 0.03 -12.84 -4.22
CA TYR A 82 -0.70 -12.46 -3.02
C TYR A 82 0.21 -11.91 -1.94
N ILE A 83 -0.24 -10.82 -1.29
CA ILE A 83 0.40 -10.25 -0.10
C ILE A 83 -0.69 -9.95 0.90
N GLU A 84 -0.45 -10.33 2.16
CA GLU A 84 -1.34 -10.00 3.27
C GLU A 84 -0.51 -9.39 4.39
N TYR A 85 -0.96 -8.26 4.93
CA TYR A 85 -0.24 -7.59 6.01
C TYR A 85 -1.15 -6.78 6.89
N LEU A 86 -0.65 -6.50 8.10
CA LEU A 86 -1.27 -5.57 9.04
C LEU A 86 -0.53 -4.24 8.92
N ASP A 87 -1.29 -3.15 8.84
CA ASP A 87 -0.77 -1.82 8.61
C ASP A 87 -1.11 -0.95 9.82
N TYR A 88 -0.07 -0.41 10.48
CA TYR A 88 -0.22 0.37 11.70
C TYR A 88 0.36 1.76 11.54
N PHE A 89 -0.30 2.76 12.13
CA PHE A 89 0.36 4.03 12.36
C PHE A 89 1.49 3.83 13.37
N ALA A 90 2.58 4.58 13.20
CA ALA A 90 3.75 4.43 14.05
C ALA A 90 4.25 5.80 14.50
N THR A 91 5.11 5.79 15.53
CA THR A 91 5.82 6.98 15.99
C THR A 91 7.14 7.11 15.23
N SER A 92 7.77 8.29 15.34
CA SER A 92 9.08 8.51 14.72
C SER A 92 10.18 7.60 15.28
N LYS A 93 9.92 6.95 16.41
CA LYS A 93 10.86 6.02 17.06
C LYS A 93 10.69 4.58 16.58
N GLY A 94 9.76 4.32 15.67
CA GLY A 94 9.52 2.97 15.17
C GLY A 94 8.65 2.11 16.07
N GLU A 95 7.82 2.73 16.88
CA GLU A 95 6.88 2.05 17.76
C GLU A 95 5.47 2.20 17.21
N LYS A 96 4.63 1.16 17.34
CA LYS A 96 3.23 1.25 16.93
C LYS A 96 2.52 2.31 17.76
N ASP A 97 1.70 3.14 17.09
CA ASP A 97 0.84 4.11 17.75
C ASP A 97 -0.44 3.39 18.17
N THR A 98 -0.51 2.97 19.42
CA THR A 98 -1.64 2.19 19.94
C THR A 98 -2.90 3.02 20.14
N SER A 99 -2.83 4.35 19.99
CA SER A 99 -4.01 5.22 20.02
C SER A 99 -4.82 5.13 18.72
N MET A 100 -4.24 4.56 17.67
CA MET A 100 -4.89 4.42 16.36
C MET A 100 -5.06 2.94 16.03
N PRO A 101 -6.23 2.52 15.52
CA PRO A 101 -6.41 1.14 15.11
C PRO A 101 -5.61 0.80 13.86
N GLY A 102 -5.13 -0.44 13.78
CA GLY A 102 -4.50 -0.94 12.58
C GLY A 102 -5.50 -1.36 11.52
N MET A 103 -5.00 -1.61 10.32
CA MET A 103 -5.79 -2.13 9.21
C MET A 103 -5.25 -3.47 8.75
N HIS A 104 -6.15 -4.32 8.27
CA HIS A 104 -5.78 -5.57 7.60
C HIS A 104 -5.86 -5.34 6.11
N ILE A 105 -4.78 -5.60 5.40
CA ILE A 105 -4.70 -5.35 3.96
C ILE A 105 -4.32 -6.62 3.23
N THR A 106 -5.03 -6.91 2.15
CA THR A 106 -4.66 -7.96 1.21
C THR A 106 -4.47 -7.35 -0.18
N LEU A 107 -3.46 -7.85 -0.89
CA LEU A 107 -3.20 -7.48 -2.27
C LEU A 107 -3.24 -8.74 -3.11
N ASN A 108 -4.12 -8.77 -4.10
CA ASN A 108 -4.23 -9.86 -5.06
C ASN A 108 -3.74 -9.37 -6.42
N PHE A 109 -2.88 -10.16 -7.05
CA PHE A 109 -2.28 -9.84 -8.35
C PHE A 109 -2.73 -10.88 -9.36
N GLU A 110 -3.26 -10.42 -10.49
CA GLU A 110 -3.72 -11.31 -11.56
C GLU A 110 -3.27 -10.76 -12.90
N GLU A 111 -2.61 -11.61 -13.70
CA GLU A 111 -2.15 -11.20 -15.02
C GLU A 111 -3.01 -11.81 -16.12
N VAL A 112 -3.45 -10.96 -17.05
CA VAL A 112 -4.15 -11.37 -18.28
C VAL A 112 -3.56 -10.57 -19.43
N LYS A 113 -3.03 -11.26 -20.44
CA LYS A 113 -2.47 -10.65 -21.65
C LYS A 113 -1.41 -9.59 -21.34
N ARG A 114 -0.49 -9.91 -20.43
CA ARG A 114 0.62 -9.04 -19.99
C ARG A 114 0.19 -7.77 -19.29
N LYS A 115 -1.04 -7.75 -18.80
CA LYS A 115 -1.53 -6.67 -17.92
C LYS A 115 -1.84 -7.28 -16.58
N THR A 116 -1.44 -6.60 -15.52
CA THR A 116 -1.63 -7.07 -14.16
C THR A 116 -2.65 -6.20 -13.44
N THR A 117 -3.69 -6.83 -12.91
CA THR A 117 -4.69 -6.17 -12.07
C THR A 117 -4.36 -6.43 -10.62
N VAL A 118 -4.22 -5.34 -9.86
CA VAL A 118 -4.01 -5.39 -8.42
C VAL A 118 -5.31 -5.02 -7.74
N THR A 119 -5.80 -5.93 -6.89
CA THR A 119 -6.97 -5.68 -6.06
C THR A 119 -6.52 -5.56 -4.62
N SER A 120 -6.65 -4.36 -4.05
CA SER A 120 -6.26 -4.08 -2.67
C SER A 120 -7.52 -4.01 -1.81
N THR A 121 -7.60 -4.84 -0.78
CA THR A 121 -8.71 -4.83 0.17
C THR A 121 -8.20 -4.39 1.53
N SER A 122 -8.67 -3.25 2.01
CA SER A 122 -8.36 -2.73 3.34
C SER A 122 -9.55 -2.96 4.24
N THR A 123 -9.36 -3.70 5.33
CA THR A 123 -10.39 -3.97 6.32
C THR A 123 -10.13 -3.10 7.55
N PHE A 124 -11.09 -2.24 7.87
CA PHE A 124 -11.02 -1.33 9.01
C PHE A 124 -11.70 -1.95 10.23
N PRO A 125 -11.39 -1.46 11.44
CA PRO A 125 -12.03 -1.99 12.66
C PRO A 125 -13.55 -1.78 12.68
N THR A 126 -14.04 -0.71 12.06
CA THR A 126 -15.48 -0.37 12.03
C THR A 126 -15.85 0.22 10.68
N GLU A 127 -17.15 0.22 10.37
CA GLU A 127 -17.66 0.91 9.18
C GLU A 127 -17.39 2.42 9.25
N GLY A 128 -17.49 3.00 10.45
CA GLY A 128 -17.22 4.43 10.65
C GLY A 128 -15.79 4.78 10.31
N ALA A 129 -14.81 3.93 10.68
CA ALA A 129 -13.42 4.15 10.35
C ALA A 129 -13.20 4.10 8.83
N ALA A 130 -13.85 3.16 8.13
CA ALA A 130 -13.78 3.07 6.68
C ALA A 130 -14.39 4.31 6.02
N GLN A 131 -15.54 4.75 6.51
CA GLN A 131 -16.19 5.96 5.98
C GLN A 131 -15.35 7.20 6.22
N GLN A 132 -14.71 7.29 7.39
CA GLN A 132 -13.81 8.40 7.71
C GLN A 132 -12.63 8.46 6.73
N ALA A 133 -12.06 7.31 6.38
CA ALA A 133 -10.98 7.25 5.39
C ALA A 133 -11.44 7.78 4.03
N ILE A 134 -12.64 7.40 3.59
CA ILE A 134 -13.24 7.92 2.36
C ILE A 134 -13.37 9.44 2.43
N ASP A 135 -13.94 9.95 3.54
CA ASP A 135 -14.16 11.37 3.73
C ASP A 135 -12.88 12.18 3.79
N MET A 136 -11.79 11.58 4.27
CA MET A 136 -10.48 12.20 4.34
C MET A 136 -9.68 12.15 3.03
N GLY A 137 -10.25 11.55 1.97
CA GLY A 137 -9.64 11.57 0.65
C GLY A 137 -8.71 10.42 0.34
N VAL A 138 -8.94 9.23 0.93
CA VAL A 138 -8.11 8.05 0.67
C VAL A 138 -8.06 7.68 -0.81
N GLU A 139 -9.17 7.92 -1.53
CA GLU A 139 -9.22 7.63 -2.97
C GLU A 139 -8.21 8.46 -3.76
N GLN A 140 -8.18 9.77 -3.51
CA GLN A 140 -7.27 10.68 -4.19
C GLN A 140 -5.82 10.35 -3.85
N GLY A 141 -5.53 10.09 -2.58
CA GLY A 141 -4.18 9.73 -2.15
C GLY A 141 -3.71 8.43 -2.77
N MET A 142 -4.56 7.41 -2.78
CA MET A 142 -4.22 6.10 -3.37
C MET A 142 -4.04 6.22 -4.88
N ASN A 143 -4.93 6.95 -5.56
CA ASN A 143 -4.80 7.14 -7.00
C ASN A 143 -3.50 7.87 -7.35
N SER A 144 -3.14 8.89 -6.59
CA SER A 144 -1.89 9.61 -6.77
C SER A 144 -0.67 8.68 -6.59
N THR A 145 -0.70 7.86 -5.55
CA THR A 145 0.38 6.90 -5.27
C THR A 145 0.49 5.85 -6.37
N LEU A 146 -0.63 5.31 -6.84
CA LEU A 146 -0.62 4.31 -7.91
C LEU A 146 -0.19 4.91 -9.26
N ASN A 147 -0.41 6.19 -9.47
CA ASN A 147 0.13 6.89 -10.65
C ASN A 147 1.66 6.90 -10.63
N GLN A 148 2.28 7.03 -9.44
CA GLN A 148 3.73 6.95 -9.33
C GLN A 148 4.23 5.54 -9.68
N LEU A 149 3.49 4.50 -9.24
CA LEU A 149 3.82 3.12 -9.60
C LEU A 149 3.74 2.92 -11.11
N GLU A 150 2.69 3.45 -11.74
CA GLU A 150 2.55 3.33 -13.19
C GLU A 150 3.74 3.97 -13.92
N LYS A 151 4.19 5.13 -13.48
CA LYS A 151 5.38 5.78 -14.05
C LYS A 151 6.61 4.90 -13.91
N LEU A 152 6.81 4.30 -12.75
CA LEU A 152 7.94 3.40 -12.51
C LEU A 152 7.90 2.19 -13.43
N LEU A 153 6.73 1.57 -13.58
CA LEU A 153 6.55 0.38 -14.42
C LEU A 153 6.74 0.68 -15.90
N ASN A 154 6.52 1.91 -16.33
CA ASN A 154 6.68 2.33 -17.73
C ASN A 154 8.11 2.77 -18.06
N GLN A 155 9.02 2.79 -17.10
CA GLN A 155 10.43 3.10 -17.35
C GLN A 155 11.08 1.90 -18.05
N LYS A 156 11.93 2.21 -19.02
CA LYS A 156 12.69 1.20 -19.78
C LYS A 156 14.04 0.92 -19.14
#